data_a76c16cd52c3185e12e2937322dec0b8
#
_entry.id   a76c16cd52c3185e12e2937322dec0b8
#
_cell.length_a   1.000
_cell.length_b   1.000
_cell.length_c   1.000
_cell.angle_alpha   90.00
_cell.angle_beta   90.00
_cell.angle_gamma   90.00
#
_symmetry.space_group_name_H-M   'P 1'
#
loop_
_entity.id
_entity.type
_entity.pdbx_description
1 polymer ?
#
loop_
_entity_poly.entity_id
_entity_poly.type
_entity_poly.pdbx_seq_one_letter_code
_entity_poly.pdbx_strand_id
1 'polypeptide(L)'
;MKQITFYLDFISPYAYLAFEKLPQALEGLSYHVVYKPVLFGGILKHHGQLGPAEIAPKRDWTYRQVLWLAHTHGIELQMPSAHPFNPLALLRLAVACNARGTPNRYVCETLFRHVWRGGADAADATRLQALSAELPPHDDVASDEVKNRLKNNTQDAIAQGVFGVPMFEVDGKLFWGMDALPMLRAWLENDAWFKGPEWDSVNQIGVGISRQK
;
A
#
# COMPACT_ATOMS: atom_id res chain seq x y z
N MET A 1 7.26 -3.32 21.96
CA MET A 1 7.32 -2.68 20.61
C MET A 1 6.27 -3.37 19.75
N LYS A 2 5.31 -2.63 19.19
CA LYS A 2 4.25 -3.17 18.33
C LYS A 2 4.78 -3.39 16.90
N GLN A 3 4.35 -4.46 16.25
CA GLN A 3 4.60 -4.67 14.83
C GLN A 3 3.42 -4.10 14.03
N ILE A 4 3.72 -3.35 12.99
CA ILE A 4 2.76 -2.84 11.99
C ILE A 4 3.06 -3.58 10.69
N THR A 5 2.10 -4.31 10.15
CA THR A 5 2.19 -4.82 8.78
C THR A 5 1.60 -3.79 7.84
N PHE A 6 2.41 -3.25 6.92
CA PHE A 6 1.98 -2.28 5.92
C PHE A 6 1.82 -2.96 4.56
N TYR A 7 0.58 -3.26 4.19
CA TYR A 7 0.23 -3.78 2.87
C TYR A 7 0.21 -2.63 1.85
N LEU A 8 1.01 -2.77 0.80
CA LEU A 8 1.22 -1.71 -0.19
C LEU A 8 1.31 -2.27 -1.62
N ASP A 9 0.97 -1.40 -2.57
CA ASP A 9 1.30 -1.57 -3.99
C ASP A 9 1.82 -0.22 -4.51
N PHE A 10 2.88 -0.25 -5.29
CA PHE A 10 3.54 0.98 -5.80
C PHE A 10 2.67 1.75 -6.80
N ILE A 11 1.62 1.12 -7.36
CA ILE A 11 0.64 1.80 -8.21
C ILE A 11 -0.26 2.77 -7.43
N SER A 12 -0.34 2.63 -6.10
CA SER A 12 -1.26 3.43 -5.29
C SER A 12 -0.61 4.74 -4.82
N PRO A 13 -1.10 5.91 -5.27
CA PRO A 13 -0.62 7.20 -4.79
C PRO A 13 -0.93 7.41 -3.29
N TYR A 14 -2.05 6.86 -2.79
CA TYR A 14 -2.34 6.92 -1.36
C TYR A 14 -1.38 6.07 -0.53
N ALA A 15 -0.89 4.95 -1.08
CA ALA A 15 0.14 4.15 -0.41
C ALA A 15 1.47 4.91 -0.34
N TYR A 16 1.84 5.64 -1.40
CA TYR A 16 3.00 6.53 -1.39
C TYR A 16 2.87 7.63 -0.34
N LEU A 17 1.74 8.37 -0.34
CA LEU A 17 1.51 9.43 0.63
C LEU A 17 1.52 8.92 2.08
N ALA A 18 0.89 7.77 2.32
CA ALA A 18 0.89 7.13 3.64
C ALA A 18 2.30 6.68 4.05
N PHE A 19 3.09 6.14 3.12
CA PHE A 19 4.47 5.74 3.36
C PHE A 19 5.36 6.92 3.79
N GLU A 20 5.26 8.05 3.08
CA GLU A 20 6.01 9.27 3.41
C GLU A 20 5.54 9.89 4.74
N LYS A 21 4.22 9.86 5.01
CA LYS A 21 3.63 10.45 6.23
C LYS A 21 3.82 9.60 7.48
N LEU A 22 3.95 8.28 7.36
CA LEU A 22 3.95 7.33 8.47
C LEU A 22 4.94 7.69 9.59
N PRO A 23 6.22 8.04 9.33
CA PRO A 23 7.17 8.37 10.39
C PRO A 23 6.74 9.56 11.23
N GLN A 24 6.22 10.61 10.58
CA GLN A 24 5.73 11.81 11.26
C GLN A 24 4.43 11.51 12.02
N ALA A 25 3.53 10.72 11.43
CA ALA A 25 2.26 10.37 12.06
C ALA A 25 2.45 9.57 13.35
N LEU A 26 3.52 8.76 13.42
CA LEU A 26 3.82 7.89 14.56
C LEU A 26 5.05 8.35 15.37
N GLU A 27 5.45 9.62 15.22
CA GLU A 27 6.57 10.18 15.96
C GLU A 27 6.38 10.04 17.48
N GLY A 28 7.44 9.63 18.17
CA GLY A 28 7.44 9.39 19.62
C GLY A 28 6.96 8.00 20.05
N LEU A 29 6.46 7.17 19.11
CA LEU A 29 6.01 5.81 19.41
C LEU A 29 7.09 4.76 19.12
N SER A 30 7.08 3.66 19.87
CA SER A 30 7.96 2.50 19.64
C SER A 30 7.25 1.44 18.81
N TYR A 31 7.62 1.30 17.54
CA TYR A 31 7.02 0.35 16.60
C TYR A 31 8.07 -0.21 15.63
N HIS A 32 7.70 -1.30 14.95
CA HIS A 32 8.43 -1.89 13.84
C HIS A 32 7.47 -2.07 12.65
N VAL A 33 7.91 -1.72 11.44
CA VAL A 33 7.11 -1.88 10.23
C VAL A 33 7.62 -3.03 9.38
N VAL A 34 6.73 -3.96 9.05
CA VAL A 34 6.91 -4.99 8.03
C VAL A 34 6.20 -4.53 6.76
N TYR A 35 6.96 -4.16 5.73
CA TYR A 35 6.40 -3.79 4.44
C TYR A 35 6.05 -5.06 3.66
N LYS A 36 4.78 -5.21 3.29
CA LYS A 36 4.27 -6.38 2.57
C LYS A 36 3.71 -5.98 1.21
N PRO A 37 4.50 -6.09 0.13
CA PRO A 37 4.02 -5.84 -1.22
C PRO A 37 2.91 -6.83 -1.59
N VAL A 38 1.81 -6.30 -2.13
CA VAL A 38 0.64 -7.07 -2.59
C VAL A 38 0.20 -6.58 -3.96
N LEU A 39 -0.39 -7.45 -4.78
CA LEU A 39 -0.95 -7.04 -6.06
C LEU A 39 -2.36 -6.48 -5.85
N PHE A 40 -2.50 -5.15 -5.87
CA PHE A 40 -3.78 -4.47 -5.65
C PHE A 40 -4.86 -4.88 -6.66
N GLY A 41 -4.50 -5.02 -7.95
CA GLY A 41 -5.43 -5.54 -8.96
C GLY A 41 -5.94 -6.96 -8.64
N GLY A 42 -5.15 -7.80 -7.98
CA GLY A 42 -5.57 -9.11 -7.48
C GLY A 42 -6.60 -9.02 -6.36
N ILE A 43 -6.41 -8.09 -5.42
CA ILE A 43 -7.36 -7.81 -4.33
C ILE A 43 -8.68 -7.28 -4.90
N LEU A 44 -8.62 -6.31 -5.82
CA LEU A 44 -9.81 -5.77 -6.49
C LEU A 44 -10.61 -6.86 -7.21
N LYS A 45 -9.91 -7.72 -7.97
CA LYS A 45 -10.53 -8.86 -8.67
C LYS A 45 -11.23 -9.80 -7.70
N HIS A 46 -10.60 -10.13 -6.57
CA HIS A 46 -11.20 -11.01 -5.55
C HIS A 46 -12.51 -10.45 -5.01
N HIS A 47 -12.56 -9.15 -4.72
CA HIS A 47 -13.76 -8.48 -4.20
C HIS A 47 -14.75 -8.04 -5.28
N GLY A 48 -14.47 -8.29 -6.57
CA GLY A 48 -15.31 -7.84 -7.69
C GLY A 48 -15.42 -6.33 -7.80
N GLN A 49 -14.36 -5.60 -7.50
CA GLN A 49 -14.28 -4.14 -7.50
C GLN A 49 -13.44 -3.62 -8.67
N LEU A 50 -13.75 -2.39 -9.09
CA LEU A 50 -12.89 -1.61 -9.97
C LEU A 50 -12.02 -0.66 -9.14
N GLY A 51 -10.77 -0.48 -9.57
CA GLY A 51 -9.89 0.53 -8.99
C GLY A 51 -10.39 1.95 -9.25
N PRO A 52 -10.06 2.92 -8.37
CA PRO A 52 -10.49 4.32 -8.57
C PRO A 52 -10.07 4.90 -9.93
N ALA A 53 -8.92 4.49 -10.45
CA ALA A 53 -8.38 4.97 -11.72
C ALA A 53 -9.05 4.33 -12.96
N GLU A 54 -9.83 3.28 -12.79
CA GLU A 54 -10.57 2.61 -13.88
C GLU A 54 -11.93 3.28 -14.20
N ILE A 55 -12.38 4.17 -13.30
CA ILE A 55 -13.62 4.94 -13.44
C ILE A 55 -13.26 6.40 -13.73
N ALA A 56 -13.43 6.88 -14.96
CA ALA A 56 -12.92 8.17 -15.42
C ALA A 56 -13.19 9.36 -14.48
N PRO A 57 -14.44 9.67 -14.04
CA PRO A 57 -14.68 10.79 -13.12
C PRO A 57 -14.00 10.59 -11.75
N LYS A 58 -13.92 9.33 -11.27
CA LYS A 58 -13.30 8.99 -10.01
C LYS A 58 -11.78 9.11 -10.09
N ARG A 59 -11.19 8.72 -11.23
CA ARG A 59 -9.77 8.91 -11.53
C ARG A 59 -9.37 10.37 -11.45
N ASP A 60 -10.10 11.23 -12.12
CA ASP A 60 -9.82 12.67 -12.17
C ASP A 60 -9.89 13.31 -10.79
N TRP A 61 -10.90 12.92 -9.99
CA TRP A 61 -11.01 13.37 -8.60
C TRP A 61 -9.84 12.84 -7.75
N THR A 62 -9.54 11.55 -7.86
CA THR A 62 -8.44 10.91 -7.12
C THR A 62 -7.12 11.63 -7.37
N TYR A 63 -6.79 11.97 -8.62
CA TYR A 63 -5.54 12.67 -8.93
C TYR A 63 -5.50 14.07 -8.34
N ARG A 64 -6.59 14.83 -8.42
CA ARG A 64 -6.68 16.14 -7.77
C ARG A 64 -6.52 16.04 -6.25
N GLN A 65 -7.18 15.08 -5.63
CA GLN A 65 -7.09 14.87 -4.18
C GLN A 65 -5.68 14.47 -3.76
N VAL A 66 -5.02 13.59 -4.50
CA VAL A 66 -3.66 13.14 -4.22
C VAL A 66 -2.66 14.31 -4.31
N LEU A 67 -2.76 15.14 -5.35
CA LEU A 67 -1.94 16.34 -5.49
C LEU A 67 -2.17 17.34 -4.35
N TRP A 68 -3.44 17.52 -3.95
CA TRP A 68 -3.79 18.37 -2.83
C TRP A 68 -3.23 17.85 -1.49
N LEU A 69 -3.37 16.56 -1.23
CA LEU A 69 -2.83 15.94 -0.02
C LEU A 69 -1.29 16.01 0.03
N ALA A 70 -0.62 15.78 -1.10
CA ALA A 70 0.83 15.95 -1.19
C ALA A 70 1.24 17.39 -0.85
N HIS A 71 0.59 18.39 -1.45
CA HIS A 71 0.80 19.80 -1.15
C HIS A 71 0.59 20.13 0.33
N THR A 72 -0.55 19.71 0.91
CA THR A 72 -0.92 20.00 2.29
C THR A 72 0.05 19.40 3.31
N HIS A 73 0.61 18.22 2.97
CA HIS A 73 1.55 17.53 3.86
C HIS A 73 3.03 17.79 3.54
N GLY A 74 3.34 18.63 2.55
CA GLY A 74 4.71 18.93 2.14
C GLY A 74 5.44 17.70 1.55
N ILE A 75 4.69 16.78 0.94
CA ILE A 75 5.23 15.58 0.30
C ILE A 75 5.50 15.90 -1.18
N GLU A 76 6.74 15.68 -1.63
CA GLU A 76 7.07 15.79 -3.05
C GLU A 76 6.35 14.70 -3.84
N LEU A 77 5.50 15.09 -4.79
CA LEU A 77 4.75 14.19 -5.65
C LEU A 77 4.63 14.76 -7.07
N GLN A 78 4.99 13.93 -8.05
CA GLN A 78 4.77 14.20 -9.48
C GLN A 78 4.14 12.94 -10.08
N MET A 79 2.97 13.11 -10.69
CA MET A 79 2.26 11.99 -11.33
C MET A 79 3.13 11.37 -12.43
N PRO A 80 3.20 10.03 -12.52
CA PRO A 80 3.89 9.38 -13.63
C PRO A 80 3.21 9.72 -14.96
N SER A 81 3.95 9.64 -16.06
CA SER A 81 3.44 9.98 -17.40
C SER A 81 2.24 9.14 -17.85
N ALA A 82 2.09 7.93 -17.28
CA ALA A 82 0.94 7.05 -17.47
C ALA A 82 0.50 6.41 -16.14
N HIS A 83 -0.81 6.45 -15.85
CA HIS A 83 -1.42 5.80 -14.68
C HIS A 83 -2.90 5.48 -14.97
N PRO A 84 -3.40 4.27 -14.66
CA PRO A 84 -2.68 3.15 -14.04
C PRO A 84 -1.68 2.50 -15.00
N PHE A 85 -0.65 1.86 -14.44
CA PHE A 85 0.37 1.08 -15.14
C PHE A 85 0.45 -0.34 -14.58
N ASN A 86 1.21 -1.24 -15.21
CA ASN A 86 1.43 -2.58 -14.68
C ASN A 86 2.52 -2.57 -13.58
N PRO A 87 2.16 -2.80 -12.29
CA PRO A 87 3.11 -2.71 -11.18
C PRO A 87 3.97 -3.97 -10.98
N LEU A 88 3.76 -5.04 -11.75
CA LEU A 88 4.35 -6.35 -11.47
C LEU A 88 5.89 -6.35 -11.44
N ALA A 89 6.55 -5.57 -12.30
CA ALA A 89 8.01 -5.48 -12.30
C ALA A 89 8.53 -4.89 -10.98
N LEU A 90 7.91 -3.80 -10.50
CA LEU A 90 8.26 -3.15 -9.24
C LEU A 90 7.96 -4.02 -8.03
N LEU A 91 6.80 -4.68 -8.01
CA LEU A 91 6.39 -5.57 -6.92
C LEU A 91 7.32 -6.78 -6.81
N ARG A 92 7.68 -7.39 -7.95
CA ARG A 92 8.61 -8.53 -7.97
C ARG A 92 10.01 -8.12 -7.53
N LEU A 93 10.50 -6.94 -7.96
CA LEU A 93 11.79 -6.42 -7.51
C LEU A 93 11.78 -6.21 -5.99
N ALA A 94 10.74 -5.59 -5.44
CA ALA A 94 10.60 -5.42 -4.00
C ALA A 94 10.66 -6.75 -3.22
N VAL A 95 9.91 -7.74 -3.69
CA VAL A 95 9.86 -9.09 -3.09
C VAL A 95 11.20 -9.81 -3.21
N ALA A 96 11.90 -9.64 -4.35
CA ALA A 96 13.19 -10.27 -4.61
C ALA A 96 14.34 -9.69 -3.77
N CYS A 97 14.22 -8.45 -3.26
CA CYS A 97 15.24 -7.82 -2.43
C CYS A 97 15.39 -8.43 -1.02
N ASN A 98 14.53 -9.38 -0.65
CA ASN A 98 14.60 -10.05 0.66
C ASN A 98 14.08 -11.48 0.55
N ALA A 99 14.81 -12.43 1.14
CA ALA A 99 14.46 -13.86 1.14
C ALA A 99 13.07 -14.19 1.71
N ARG A 100 12.51 -13.31 2.56
CA ARG A 100 11.14 -13.45 3.11
C ARG A 100 10.07 -12.73 2.28
N GLY A 101 10.45 -12.03 1.19
CA GLY A 101 9.52 -11.24 0.37
C GLY A 101 9.00 -9.97 1.07
N THR A 102 9.65 -9.52 2.13
CA THR A 102 9.32 -8.30 2.88
C THR A 102 10.48 -7.32 2.77
N PRO A 103 10.43 -6.37 1.82
CA PRO A 103 11.50 -5.39 1.63
C PRO A 103 11.65 -4.49 2.86
N ASN A 104 12.83 -3.90 3.03
CA ASN A 104 13.05 -2.88 4.05
C ASN A 104 12.52 -1.51 3.57
N ARG A 105 12.57 -0.51 4.47
CA ARG A 105 12.11 0.85 4.16
C ARG A 105 12.83 1.47 2.96
N TYR A 106 14.16 1.30 2.86
CA TYR A 106 14.95 1.87 1.77
C TYR A 106 14.48 1.35 0.40
N VAL A 107 14.29 0.04 0.26
CA VAL A 107 13.76 -0.57 -0.97
C VAL A 107 12.39 0.01 -1.32
N CYS A 108 11.46 0.09 -0.35
CA CYS A 108 10.13 0.66 -0.59
C CYS A 108 10.21 2.14 -0.99
N GLU A 109 11.05 2.92 -0.33
CA GLU A 109 11.24 4.34 -0.61
C GLU A 109 11.76 4.57 -2.02
N THR A 110 12.80 3.83 -2.44
CA THR A 110 13.38 3.91 -3.78
C THR A 110 12.33 3.58 -4.84
N LEU A 111 11.56 2.51 -4.65
CA LEU A 111 10.50 2.09 -5.57
C LEU A 111 9.34 3.09 -5.63
N PHE A 112 8.89 3.62 -4.51
CA PHE A 112 7.87 4.67 -4.49
C PHE A 112 8.35 5.95 -5.17
N ARG A 113 9.57 6.40 -4.90
CA ARG A 113 10.16 7.59 -5.54
C ARG A 113 10.35 7.42 -7.05
N HIS A 114 10.73 6.22 -7.50
CA HIS A 114 10.79 5.90 -8.93
C HIS A 114 9.46 6.15 -9.63
N VAL A 115 8.33 5.84 -8.97
CA VAL A 115 6.98 6.03 -9.52
C VAL A 115 6.49 7.47 -9.37
N TRP A 116 6.59 8.03 -8.14
CA TRP A 116 5.85 9.23 -7.73
C TRP A 116 6.70 10.50 -7.72
N ARG A 117 7.95 10.45 -8.21
CA ARG A 117 8.80 11.62 -8.39
C ARG A 117 9.35 11.67 -9.81
N GLY A 118 9.52 12.88 -10.34
CA GLY A 118 10.12 13.09 -11.67
C GLY A 118 9.17 12.94 -12.87
N GLY A 119 7.90 12.55 -12.67
CA GLY A 119 6.87 12.54 -13.71
C GLY A 119 7.08 11.59 -14.89
N ALA A 120 8.08 10.69 -14.82
CA ALA A 120 8.44 9.79 -15.90
C ALA A 120 7.60 8.52 -15.93
N ASP A 121 7.67 7.73 -17.01
CA ASP A 121 7.02 6.42 -17.10
C ASP A 121 7.60 5.46 -16.07
N ALA A 122 6.73 4.94 -15.18
CA ALA A 122 7.10 3.99 -14.13
C ALA A 122 7.46 2.59 -14.70
N ALA A 123 6.97 2.26 -15.90
CA ALA A 123 7.18 0.98 -16.57
C ALA A 123 8.28 1.03 -17.67
N ASP A 124 8.96 2.16 -17.84
CA ASP A 124 10.07 2.27 -18.82
C ASP A 124 11.16 1.25 -18.52
N ALA A 125 11.54 0.48 -19.56
CA ALA A 125 12.46 -0.64 -19.41
C ALA A 125 13.87 -0.19 -18.97
N THR A 126 14.36 0.96 -19.48
CA THR A 126 15.69 1.48 -19.13
C THR A 126 15.72 1.93 -17.67
N ARG A 127 14.65 2.61 -17.22
CA ARG A 127 14.51 3.03 -15.82
C ARG A 127 14.39 1.83 -14.87
N LEU A 128 13.62 0.79 -15.25
CA LEU A 128 13.52 -0.44 -14.48
C LEU A 128 14.85 -1.20 -14.38
N GLN A 129 15.66 -1.19 -15.46
CA GLN A 129 17.00 -1.77 -15.43
C GLN A 129 17.94 -1.00 -14.49
N ALA A 130 17.92 0.34 -14.54
CA ALA A 130 18.70 1.17 -13.62
C ALA A 130 18.28 0.95 -12.16
N LEU A 131 16.98 0.86 -11.91
CA LEU A 131 16.41 0.60 -10.60
C LEU A 131 16.84 -0.78 -10.04
N SER A 132 16.88 -1.82 -10.88
CA SER A 132 17.38 -3.15 -10.48
C SER A 132 18.87 -3.16 -10.19
N ALA A 133 19.67 -2.29 -10.82
CA ALA A 133 21.08 -2.12 -10.52
C ALA A 133 21.30 -1.36 -9.19
N GLU A 134 20.44 -0.39 -8.88
CA GLU A 134 20.45 0.35 -7.60
C GLU A 134 19.99 -0.52 -6.42
N LEU A 135 19.00 -1.39 -6.67
CA LEU A 135 18.43 -2.30 -5.69
C LEU A 135 18.77 -3.75 -6.07
N PRO A 136 20.02 -4.22 -5.85
CA PRO A 136 20.40 -5.56 -6.28
C PRO A 136 19.51 -6.61 -5.58
N PRO A 137 18.70 -7.38 -6.34
CA PRO A 137 17.82 -8.35 -5.75
C PRO A 137 18.61 -9.52 -5.18
N HIS A 138 18.11 -10.09 -4.08
CA HIS A 138 18.66 -11.30 -3.47
C HIS A 138 18.35 -12.54 -4.35
N ASP A 139 17.15 -12.56 -4.95
CA ASP A 139 16.67 -13.66 -5.80
C ASP A 139 16.40 -13.18 -7.24
N ASP A 140 16.38 -14.08 -8.20
CA ASP A 140 15.98 -13.74 -9.57
C ASP A 140 14.53 -13.26 -9.62
N VAL A 141 14.35 -12.00 -10.04
CA VAL A 141 13.04 -11.32 -10.16
C VAL A 141 12.07 -12.08 -11.08
N ALA A 142 12.59 -12.82 -12.07
CA ALA A 142 11.79 -13.61 -13.00
C ALA A 142 11.47 -15.01 -12.50
N SER A 143 12.07 -15.45 -11.40
CA SER A 143 11.88 -16.81 -10.85
C SER A 143 10.43 -17.07 -10.44
N ASP A 144 10.04 -18.33 -10.47
CA ASP A 144 8.72 -18.74 -9.99
C ASP A 144 8.59 -18.59 -8.47
N GLU A 145 9.71 -18.65 -7.75
CA GLU A 145 9.74 -18.41 -6.31
C GLU A 145 9.34 -16.99 -5.96
N VAL A 146 9.89 -15.96 -6.61
CA VAL A 146 9.54 -14.56 -6.42
C VAL A 146 8.07 -14.31 -6.82
N LYS A 147 7.61 -14.87 -7.94
CA LYS A 147 6.21 -14.78 -8.36
C LYS A 147 5.25 -15.40 -7.33
N ASN A 148 5.61 -16.57 -6.80
CA ASN A 148 4.80 -17.26 -5.79
C ASN A 148 4.79 -16.52 -4.45
N ARG A 149 5.91 -15.94 -4.02
CA ARG A 149 5.94 -15.08 -2.81
C ARG A 149 4.99 -13.89 -2.94
N LEU A 150 5.01 -13.17 -4.06
CA LEU A 150 4.08 -12.06 -4.30
C LEU A 150 2.62 -12.53 -4.32
N LYS A 151 2.35 -13.66 -4.97
CA LYS A 151 1.02 -14.28 -4.97
C LYS A 151 0.57 -14.63 -3.56
N ASN A 152 1.43 -15.27 -2.77
CA ASN A 152 1.14 -15.66 -1.40
C ASN A 152 0.91 -14.43 -0.51
N ASN A 153 1.75 -13.38 -0.62
CA ASN A 153 1.53 -12.12 0.08
C ASN A 153 0.14 -11.56 -0.19
N THR A 154 -0.31 -11.61 -1.46
CA THR A 154 -1.63 -11.11 -1.87
C THR A 154 -2.76 -11.99 -1.32
N GLN A 155 -2.62 -13.31 -1.38
CA GLN A 155 -3.61 -14.26 -0.86
C GLN A 155 -3.73 -14.17 0.66
N ASP A 156 -2.61 -14.10 1.38
CA ASP A 156 -2.59 -13.91 2.83
C ASP A 156 -3.28 -12.59 3.22
N ALA A 157 -2.99 -11.50 2.48
CA ALA A 157 -3.65 -10.21 2.72
C ALA A 157 -5.17 -10.33 2.57
N ILE A 158 -5.64 -10.97 1.50
CA ILE A 158 -7.07 -11.24 1.27
C ILE A 158 -7.66 -12.06 2.42
N ALA A 159 -6.97 -13.12 2.85
CA ALA A 159 -7.41 -13.97 3.96
C ALA A 159 -7.49 -13.21 5.30
N GLN A 160 -6.67 -12.17 5.49
CA GLN A 160 -6.72 -11.26 6.64
C GLN A 160 -7.79 -10.16 6.51
N GLY A 161 -8.57 -10.14 5.41
CA GLY A 161 -9.62 -9.14 5.20
C GLY A 161 -9.12 -7.84 4.55
N VAL A 162 -7.91 -7.81 3.99
CA VAL A 162 -7.41 -6.65 3.24
C VAL A 162 -8.18 -6.50 1.93
N PHE A 163 -8.79 -5.35 1.72
CA PHE A 163 -9.62 -5.04 0.55
C PHE A 163 -9.08 -3.87 -0.30
N GLY A 164 -8.01 -3.26 0.12
CA GLY A 164 -7.39 -2.13 -0.58
C GLY A 164 -6.03 -1.75 0.00
N VAL A 165 -5.33 -0.84 -0.67
CA VAL A 165 -4.03 -0.30 -0.23
C VAL A 165 -4.06 1.24 -0.24
N PRO A 166 -3.35 1.91 0.70
CA PRO A 166 -2.58 1.34 1.81
C PRO A 166 -3.47 0.70 2.86
N MET A 167 -2.99 -0.36 3.49
CA MET A 167 -3.64 -0.96 4.66
C MET A 167 -2.57 -1.23 5.72
N PHE A 168 -2.87 -0.91 6.96
CA PHE A 168 -2.03 -1.21 8.12
C PHE A 168 -2.72 -2.25 8.99
N GLU A 169 -1.99 -3.25 9.44
CA GLU A 169 -2.48 -4.25 10.38
C GLU A 169 -1.64 -4.18 11.65
N VAL A 170 -2.31 -4.15 12.80
CA VAL A 170 -1.69 -4.23 14.13
C VAL A 170 -2.59 -5.04 15.06
N ASP A 171 -2.05 -6.11 15.65
CA ASP A 171 -2.77 -6.99 16.59
C ASP A 171 -4.13 -7.48 16.03
N GLY A 172 -4.19 -7.81 14.74
CA GLY A 172 -5.38 -8.27 14.05
C GLY A 172 -6.40 -7.18 13.67
N LYS A 173 -6.12 -5.90 13.95
CA LYS A 173 -6.97 -4.78 13.52
C LYS A 173 -6.42 -4.14 12.24
N LEU A 174 -7.33 -3.83 11.31
CA LEU A 174 -7.02 -3.23 10.03
C LEU A 174 -7.35 -1.73 10.02
N PHE A 175 -6.43 -0.92 9.50
CA PHE A 175 -6.56 0.52 9.35
C PHE A 175 -6.32 0.87 7.88
N TRP A 176 -7.37 1.29 7.17
CA TRP A 176 -7.33 1.50 5.74
C TRP A 176 -7.19 2.96 5.37
N GLY A 177 -6.23 3.25 4.49
CA GLY A 177 -6.03 4.57 3.91
C GLY A 177 -5.00 5.41 4.66
N MET A 178 -4.57 6.50 4.01
CA MET A 178 -3.70 7.50 4.63
C MET A 178 -4.43 8.24 5.77
N ASP A 179 -5.71 8.44 5.63
CA ASP A 179 -6.61 9.09 6.59
C ASP A 179 -6.85 8.27 7.86
N ALA A 180 -6.54 6.97 7.84
CA ALA A 180 -6.56 6.13 9.03
C ALA A 180 -5.31 6.27 9.94
N LEU A 181 -4.26 7.00 9.53
CA LEU A 181 -3.05 7.16 10.35
C LEU A 181 -3.31 7.74 11.75
N PRO A 182 -4.20 8.73 11.96
CA PRO A 182 -4.55 9.18 13.30
C PRO A 182 -5.21 8.09 14.16
N MET A 183 -6.08 7.26 13.56
CA MET A 183 -6.72 6.12 14.24
C MET A 183 -5.69 5.03 14.59
N LEU A 184 -4.75 4.72 13.68
CA LEU A 184 -3.63 3.81 13.94
C LEU A 184 -2.77 4.30 15.10
N ARG A 185 -2.47 5.62 15.15
CA ARG A 185 -1.74 6.23 16.25
C ARG A 185 -2.49 6.05 17.58
N ALA A 186 -3.78 6.38 17.63
CA ALA A 186 -4.61 6.23 18.81
C ALA A 186 -4.64 4.77 19.33
N TRP A 187 -4.72 3.79 18.40
CA TRP A 187 -4.60 2.37 18.75
C TRP A 187 -3.26 2.04 19.42
N LEU A 188 -2.16 2.53 18.85
CA LEU A 188 -0.81 2.30 19.38
C LEU A 188 -0.60 2.96 20.76
N GLU A 189 -1.26 4.07 21.02
CA GLU A 189 -1.28 4.79 22.31
C GLU A 189 -2.24 4.17 23.33
N ASN A 190 -2.94 3.08 22.97
CA ASN A 190 -3.94 2.40 23.80
C ASN A 190 -5.12 3.28 24.19
N ASP A 191 -5.60 4.11 23.26
CA ASP A 191 -6.80 4.93 23.46
C ASP A 191 -7.96 4.09 23.98
N ALA A 192 -8.66 4.62 24.99
CA ALA A 192 -9.74 3.93 25.69
C ALA A 192 -10.93 3.64 24.77
N TRP A 193 -11.13 4.40 23.71
CA TRP A 193 -12.19 4.17 22.73
C TRP A 193 -12.15 2.75 22.12
N PHE A 194 -10.97 2.20 21.87
CA PHE A 194 -10.80 0.85 21.33
C PHE A 194 -11.12 -0.27 22.34
N LYS A 195 -11.31 0.08 23.63
CA LYS A 195 -11.74 -0.83 24.68
C LYS A 195 -13.26 -0.78 24.90
N GLY A 196 -13.92 0.21 24.29
CA GLY A 196 -15.36 0.37 24.31
C GLY A 196 -16.05 -0.57 23.31
N PRO A 197 -17.39 -0.62 23.31
CA PRO A 197 -18.16 -1.47 22.42
C PRO A 197 -18.21 -0.97 20.98
N GLU A 198 -17.80 0.28 20.71
CA GLU A 198 -18.02 0.95 19.45
C GLU A 198 -17.29 0.27 18.28
N TRP A 199 -16.03 -0.14 18.50
CA TRP A 199 -15.24 -0.81 17.48
C TRP A 199 -15.89 -2.10 16.99
N ASP A 200 -16.38 -2.94 17.91
CA ASP A 200 -16.94 -4.24 17.58
C ASP A 200 -18.44 -4.17 17.25
N SER A 201 -19.12 -3.07 17.59
CA SER A 201 -20.56 -2.88 17.35
C SER A 201 -20.94 -2.92 15.87
N VAL A 202 -20.02 -2.57 14.98
CA VAL A 202 -20.24 -2.61 13.53
C VAL A 202 -20.57 -4.02 13.01
N ASN A 203 -20.13 -5.07 13.72
CA ASN A 203 -20.43 -6.46 13.37
C ASN A 203 -21.90 -6.83 13.59
N GLN A 204 -22.66 -6.00 14.32
CA GLN A 204 -24.09 -6.18 14.59
C GLN A 204 -24.98 -5.49 13.56
N ILE A 205 -24.38 -4.68 12.66
CA ILE A 205 -25.13 -3.95 11.63
C ILE A 205 -25.46 -4.92 10.49
N GLY A 206 -26.74 -5.24 10.34
CA GLY A 206 -27.21 -6.11 9.26
C GLY A 206 -27.12 -5.44 7.88
N VAL A 207 -26.94 -6.24 6.83
CA VAL A 207 -26.99 -5.76 5.44
C VAL A 207 -28.45 -5.50 5.05
N GLY A 208 -28.84 -4.22 4.86
CA GLY A 208 -30.20 -3.86 4.48
C GLY A 208 -30.55 -4.20 3.02
N ILE A 209 -29.71 -3.76 2.08
CA ILE A 209 -29.90 -3.99 0.62
C ILE A 209 -28.54 -4.29 0.00
N SER A 210 -28.48 -5.34 -0.81
CA SER A 210 -27.33 -5.62 -1.69
C SER A 210 -27.75 -5.45 -3.16
N ARG A 211 -26.87 -4.87 -3.99
CA ARG A 211 -27.09 -4.88 -5.45
C ARG A 211 -26.95 -6.30 -5.96
N GLN A 212 -27.94 -6.78 -6.69
CA GLN A 212 -27.77 -7.96 -7.52
C GLN A 212 -26.79 -7.62 -8.66
N LYS A 213 -25.78 -8.46 -8.86
CA LYS A 213 -24.80 -8.35 -9.95
C LYS A 213 -25.41 -8.88 -11.24
#